data_3ac4d1ea0cbba39a0f3a23142274e7aa
#
_entry.id   3ac4d1ea0cbba39a0f3a23142274e7aa
#
_cell.length_a   1.000
_cell.length_b   1.000
_cell.length_c   1.000
_cell.angle_alpha   90.00
_cell.angle_beta   90.00
_cell.angle_gamma   90.00
#
_symmetry.space_group_name_H-M   'P 1'
#
loop_
_entity.id
_entity.type
_entity.pdbx_description
1 polymer ?
#
loop_
_entity_poly.entity_id
_entity_poly.type
_entity_poly.pdbx_seq_one_letter_code
_entity_poly.pdbx_strand_id
1 'polypeptide(L)'
;MDGAYIAIIGAAVAAILAGCGSAIGVGIAGQAAAGVTSEDPGKFGKLVLLQLLPGTQGIYGLIIAFLTLLWTGFLGGEPVQMTALQGWSIVAACAPMGIVGLVSGIYQGKLSLIHI
;
A
#
# COMPACT_ATOMS: atom_id res chain seq x y z
N MET A 1 1.64 10.33 25.66
CA MET A 1 2.11 9.27 24.76
C MET A 1 3.44 9.70 24.17
N ASP A 2 4.44 8.83 24.18
CA ASP A 2 5.73 9.10 23.56
C ASP A 2 5.56 9.23 22.05
N GLY A 3 6.32 10.15 21.45
CA GLY A 3 6.27 10.39 20.02
C GLY A 3 6.55 9.16 19.16
N ALA A 4 7.42 8.26 19.62
CA ALA A 4 7.71 7.01 18.91
C ALA A 4 6.45 6.15 18.74
N TYR A 5 5.60 6.08 19.76
CA TYR A 5 4.34 5.34 19.65
C TYR A 5 3.33 6.04 18.73
N ILE A 6 3.33 7.36 18.70
CA ILE A 6 2.52 8.12 17.74
C ILE A 6 2.98 7.84 16.31
N ALA A 7 4.29 7.74 16.08
CA ALA A 7 4.83 7.43 14.76
C ALA A 7 4.36 6.07 14.21
N ILE A 8 4.05 5.09 15.08
CA ILE A 8 3.46 3.81 14.65
C ILE A 8 2.12 4.04 13.93
N ILE A 9 1.34 5.02 14.36
CA ILE A 9 0.09 5.39 13.68
C ILE A 9 0.37 5.74 12.21
N GLY A 10 1.46 6.49 11.95
CA GLY A 10 1.87 6.82 10.60
C GLY A 10 2.23 5.58 9.77
N ALA A 11 3.00 4.67 10.34
CA ALA A 11 3.33 3.41 9.69
C ALA A 11 2.07 2.61 9.36
N ALA A 12 1.14 2.52 10.30
CA ALA A 12 -0.14 1.83 10.10
C ALA A 12 -0.97 2.48 8.99
N VAL A 13 -1.07 3.81 8.97
CA VAL A 13 -1.80 4.55 7.94
C VAL A 13 -1.23 4.26 6.56
N ALA A 14 0.08 4.33 6.40
CA ALA A 14 0.73 4.06 5.12
C ALA A 14 0.45 2.63 4.63
N ALA A 15 0.65 1.64 5.49
CA ALA A 15 0.47 0.23 5.13
C ALA A 15 -0.99 -0.10 4.85
N ILE A 16 -1.92 0.34 5.73
CA ILE A 16 -3.34 -0.02 5.64
C ILE A 16 -3.98 0.63 4.42
N LEU A 17 -3.83 1.94 4.25
CA LEU A 17 -4.52 2.65 3.17
C LEU A 17 -3.97 2.27 1.81
N ALA A 18 -2.65 2.22 1.65
CA ALA A 18 -2.04 1.78 0.39
C ALA A 18 -2.38 0.32 0.09
N GLY A 19 -2.37 -0.54 1.12
CA GLY A 19 -2.76 -1.93 1.00
C GLY A 19 -4.22 -2.10 0.58
N CYS A 20 -5.13 -1.31 1.16
CA CYS A 20 -6.55 -1.31 0.79
C CYS A 20 -6.73 -0.88 -0.67
N GLY A 21 -6.02 0.16 -1.11
CA GLY A 21 -6.06 0.60 -2.51
C GLY A 21 -5.62 -0.49 -3.47
N SER A 22 -4.52 -1.16 -3.16
CA SER A 22 -4.02 -2.29 -3.94
C SER A 22 -5.00 -3.47 -3.93
N ALA A 23 -5.56 -3.80 -2.77
CA ALA A 23 -6.51 -4.90 -2.66
C ALA A 23 -7.75 -4.67 -3.53
N ILE A 24 -8.29 -3.47 -3.50
CA ILE A 24 -9.46 -3.09 -4.32
C ILE A 24 -9.08 -3.13 -5.80
N GLY A 25 -7.95 -2.52 -6.17
CA GLY A 25 -7.51 -2.45 -7.56
C GLY A 25 -7.19 -3.82 -8.16
N VAL A 26 -6.47 -4.66 -7.43
CA VAL A 26 -6.18 -6.04 -7.84
C VAL A 26 -7.48 -6.84 -7.96
N GLY A 27 -8.42 -6.64 -7.05
CA GLY A 27 -9.72 -7.28 -7.10
C GLY A 27 -10.53 -6.91 -8.35
N ILE A 28 -10.57 -5.62 -8.69
CA ILE A 28 -11.26 -5.13 -9.89
C ILE A 28 -10.66 -5.76 -11.16
N ALA A 29 -9.34 -5.67 -11.32
CA ALA A 29 -8.66 -6.24 -12.48
C ALA A 29 -8.76 -7.77 -12.50
N GLY A 30 -8.67 -8.39 -11.34
CA GLY A 30 -8.71 -9.85 -11.21
C GLY A 30 -10.02 -10.46 -11.63
N GLN A 31 -11.15 -9.83 -11.35
CA GLN A 31 -12.47 -10.32 -11.78
C GLN A 31 -12.56 -10.37 -13.31
N ALA A 32 -12.11 -9.31 -13.98
CA ALA A 32 -12.10 -9.30 -15.44
C ALA A 32 -11.10 -10.29 -16.00
N ALA A 33 -9.90 -10.40 -15.41
CA ALA A 33 -8.88 -11.35 -15.84
C ALA A 33 -9.36 -12.79 -15.72
N ALA A 34 -10.07 -13.11 -14.63
CA ALA A 34 -10.63 -14.44 -14.44
C ALA A 34 -11.67 -14.79 -15.52
N GLY A 35 -12.52 -13.81 -15.88
CA GLY A 35 -13.51 -14.00 -16.94
C GLY A 35 -12.86 -14.32 -18.29
N VAL A 36 -11.86 -13.54 -18.69
CA VAL A 36 -11.17 -13.77 -19.97
C VAL A 36 -10.36 -15.07 -19.95
N THR A 37 -9.70 -15.38 -18.83
CA THR A 37 -8.93 -16.63 -18.70
C THR A 37 -9.82 -17.86 -18.84
N SER A 38 -11.06 -17.80 -18.34
CA SER A 38 -11.99 -18.92 -18.47
C SER A 38 -12.39 -19.19 -19.92
N GLU A 39 -12.40 -18.16 -20.76
CA GLU A 39 -12.69 -18.30 -22.19
C GLU A 39 -11.44 -18.63 -23.01
N ASP A 40 -10.31 -18.04 -22.67
CA ASP A 40 -9.03 -18.20 -23.37
C ASP A 40 -7.88 -18.35 -22.37
N PRO A 41 -7.61 -19.58 -21.89
CA PRO A 41 -6.52 -19.82 -20.93
C PRO A 41 -5.14 -19.40 -21.42
N GLY A 42 -4.93 -19.32 -22.74
CA GLY A 42 -3.65 -18.91 -23.31
C GLY A 42 -3.26 -17.48 -23.01
N LYS A 43 -4.20 -16.64 -22.58
CA LYS A 43 -3.95 -15.24 -22.21
C LYS A 43 -3.55 -15.05 -20.75
N PHE A 44 -3.51 -16.11 -19.96
CA PHE A 44 -3.27 -16.03 -18.52
C PHE A 44 -2.03 -15.18 -18.16
N GLY A 45 -0.91 -15.37 -18.83
CA GLY A 45 0.32 -14.66 -18.53
C GLY A 45 0.21 -13.14 -18.67
N LYS A 46 -0.44 -12.66 -19.73
CA LYS A 46 -0.67 -11.24 -19.95
C LYS A 46 -1.66 -10.65 -18.94
N LEU A 47 -2.70 -11.41 -18.63
CA LEU A 47 -3.74 -10.98 -17.71
C LEU A 47 -3.23 -10.87 -16.29
N VAL A 48 -2.36 -11.80 -15.86
CA VAL A 48 -1.73 -11.74 -14.53
C VAL A 48 -0.90 -10.46 -14.39
N LEU A 49 -0.15 -10.08 -15.41
CA LEU A 49 0.63 -8.84 -15.35
C LEU A 49 -0.27 -7.62 -15.14
N LEU A 50 -1.37 -7.52 -15.90
CA LEU A 50 -2.32 -6.43 -15.76
C LEU A 50 -3.01 -6.43 -14.40
N GLN A 51 -3.31 -7.61 -13.85
CA GLN A 51 -3.93 -7.75 -12.54
C GLN A 51 -2.98 -7.31 -11.41
N LEU A 52 -1.68 -7.57 -11.54
CA LEU A 52 -0.71 -7.31 -10.49
C LEU A 52 -0.27 -5.85 -10.43
N LEU A 53 -0.44 -5.06 -11.50
CA LEU A 53 -0.02 -3.66 -11.52
C LEU A 53 -0.58 -2.84 -10.35
N PRO A 54 -1.87 -2.95 -9.98
CA PRO A 54 -2.41 -2.21 -8.83
C PRO A 54 -1.83 -2.66 -7.47
N GLY A 55 -1.05 -3.72 -7.43
CA GLY A 55 -0.41 -4.21 -6.22
C GLY A 55 0.79 -3.38 -5.77
N THR A 56 1.36 -2.56 -6.64
CA THR A 56 2.58 -1.79 -6.35
C THR A 56 2.40 -0.78 -5.24
N GLN A 57 1.25 -0.16 -5.11
CA GLN A 57 0.95 0.82 -4.06
C GLN A 57 1.01 0.18 -2.67
N GLY A 58 0.51 -1.04 -2.53
CA GLY A 58 0.60 -1.78 -1.28
C GLY A 58 2.04 -2.07 -0.88
N ILE A 59 2.89 -2.39 -1.85
CA ILE A 59 4.32 -2.60 -1.61
C ILE A 59 4.98 -1.30 -1.13
N TYR A 60 4.68 -0.16 -1.76
CA TYR A 60 5.22 1.13 -1.33
C TYR A 60 4.75 1.52 0.07
N GLY A 61 3.49 1.28 0.39
CA GLY A 61 2.98 1.50 1.73
C GLY A 61 3.67 0.63 2.78
N LEU A 62 3.94 -0.62 2.44
CA LEU A 62 4.68 -1.54 3.29
C LEU A 62 6.13 -1.06 3.51
N ILE A 63 6.79 -0.57 2.45
CA ILE A 63 8.15 -0.04 2.55
C ILE A 63 8.18 1.18 3.48
N ILE A 64 7.25 2.11 3.33
CA ILE A 64 7.18 3.29 4.20
C ILE A 64 6.94 2.88 5.65
N ALA A 65 6.04 1.92 5.89
CA ALA A 65 5.79 1.41 7.23
C ALA A 65 7.05 0.77 7.84
N PHE A 66 7.74 -0.05 7.06
CA PHE A 66 8.98 -0.72 7.49
C PHE A 66 10.06 0.31 7.85
N LEU A 67 10.29 1.29 6.96
CA LEU A 67 11.29 2.34 7.20
C LEU A 67 10.93 3.17 8.43
N THR A 68 9.66 3.46 8.65
CA THR A 68 9.20 4.19 9.83
C THR A 68 9.52 3.41 11.10
N LEU A 69 9.23 2.11 11.13
CA LEU A 69 9.53 1.27 12.28
C LEU A 69 11.05 1.11 12.48
N LEU A 70 11.81 1.06 11.41
CA LEU A 70 13.26 0.96 11.46
C LEU A 70 13.88 2.24 12.06
N TRP A 71 13.50 3.41 11.53
CA TRP A 71 14.06 4.68 11.96
C TRP A 71 13.60 5.11 13.34
N THR A 72 12.43 4.70 13.79
CA THR A 72 11.95 4.97 15.14
C THR A 72 12.50 3.98 16.17
N GLY A 73 13.26 2.99 15.75
CA GLY A 73 13.95 2.07 16.64
C GLY A 73 13.14 0.86 17.08
N PHE A 74 11.89 0.71 16.65
CA PHE A 74 11.06 -0.43 17.08
C PHE A 74 11.63 -1.77 16.61
N LEU A 75 12.17 -1.82 15.40
CA LEU A 75 12.77 -3.05 14.88
C LEU A 75 14.10 -3.39 15.53
N GLY A 76 14.78 -2.39 16.12
CA GLY A 76 16.00 -2.61 16.89
C GLY A 76 15.75 -2.91 18.37
N GLY A 77 14.50 -2.93 18.79
CA GLY A 77 14.10 -3.23 20.17
C GLY A 77 14.06 -2.04 21.12
N GLU A 78 14.63 -0.92 20.75
CA GLU A 78 14.66 0.28 21.57
C GLU A 78 14.12 1.49 20.80
N PRO A 79 12.86 1.87 21.05
CA PRO A 79 12.30 3.06 20.42
C PRO A 79 13.10 4.32 20.72
N VAL A 80 13.33 5.14 19.70
CA VAL A 80 14.01 6.42 19.84
C VAL A 80 13.15 7.35 20.65
N GLN A 81 13.75 8.11 21.56
CA GLN A 81 13.04 9.13 22.31
C GLN A 81 12.70 10.30 21.40
N MET A 82 11.42 10.64 21.33
CA MET A 82 10.95 11.78 20.56
C MET A 82 9.74 12.42 21.21
N THR A 83 9.54 13.70 20.92
CA THR A 83 8.37 14.42 21.41
C THR A 83 7.10 13.98 20.66
N ALA A 84 5.95 14.28 21.25
CA ALA A 84 4.67 14.05 20.57
C ALA A 84 4.60 14.80 19.24
N LEU A 85 5.13 16.01 19.16
CA LEU A 85 5.16 16.80 17.92
C LEU A 85 5.98 16.10 16.83
N GLN A 86 7.13 15.54 17.19
CA GLN A 86 7.96 14.77 16.26
C GLN A 86 7.23 13.53 15.77
N GLY A 87 6.53 12.83 16.66
CA GLY A 87 5.70 11.68 16.29
C GLY A 87 4.60 12.04 15.30
N TRP A 88 3.89 13.13 15.53
CA TRP A 88 2.85 13.60 14.63
C TRP A 88 3.43 14.08 13.29
N SER A 89 4.64 14.61 13.29
CA SER A 89 5.33 14.98 12.05
C SER A 89 5.61 13.75 11.18
N ILE A 90 5.95 12.62 11.80
CA ILE A 90 6.14 11.35 11.08
C ILE A 90 4.81 10.85 10.52
N VAL A 91 3.71 10.95 11.27
CA VAL A 91 2.37 10.62 10.76
C VAL A 91 2.04 11.46 9.53
N ALA A 92 2.32 12.75 9.59
CA ALA A 92 2.10 13.65 8.46
C ALA A 92 2.97 13.29 7.25
N ALA A 93 4.18 12.79 7.47
CA ALA A 93 5.07 12.33 6.39
C ALA A 93 4.59 11.01 5.76
N CYS A 94 3.97 10.13 6.54
CA CYS A 94 3.45 8.85 6.06
C CYS A 94 2.09 8.96 5.37
N ALA A 95 1.27 9.94 5.75
CA ALA A 95 -0.09 10.11 5.25
C ALA A 95 -0.18 10.20 3.72
N PRO A 96 0.69 10.94 3.01
CA PRO A 96 0.64 10.98 1.55
C PRO A 96 0.72 9.61 0.90
N MET A 97 1.59 8.74 1.36
CA MET A 97 1.68 7.39 0.79
C MET A 97 0.39 6.60 1.03
N GLY A 98 -0.20 6.70 2.20
CA GLY A 98 -1.46 6.04 2.50
C GLY A 98 -2.59 6.54 1.62
N ILE A 99 -2.80 7.84 1.59
CA ILE A 99 -3.93 8.45 0.87
C ILE A 99 -3.77 8.28 -0.65
N VAL A 100 -2.60 8.64 -1.17
CA VAL A 100 -2.32 8.54 -2.61
C VAL A 100 -2.29 7.08 -3.04
N GLY A 101 -1.72 6.20 -2.23
CA GLY A 101 -1.70 4.76 -2.50
C GLY A 101 -3.10 4.16 -2.57
N LEU A 102 -4.01 4.59 -1.68
CA LEU A 102 -5.41 4.16 -1.71
C LEU A 102 -6.08 4.54 -3.03
N VAL A 103 -6.02 5.82 -3.39
CA VAL A 103 -6.67 6.34 -4.60
C VAL A 103 -6.01 5.79 -5.86
N SER A 104 -4.68 5.83 -5.92
CA SER A 104 -3.91 5.36 -7.06
C SER A 104 -4.13 3.87 -7.34
N GLY A 105 -4.14 3.05 -6.29
CA GLY A 105 -4.37 1.61 -6.44
C GLY A 105 -5.72 1.29 -7.05
N ILE A 106 -6.78 1.97 -6.59
CA ILE A 106 -8.14 1.79 -7.11
C ILE A 106 -8.20 2.17 -8.59
N TYR A 107 -7.69 3.34 -8.95
CA TYR A 107 -7.75 3.82 -10.34
C TYR A 107 -6.84 3.02 -11.26
N GLN A 108 -5.70 2.55 -10.77
CA GLN A 108 -4.86 1.67 -11.57
C GLN A 108 -5.55 0.33 -11.85
N GLY A 109 -6.31 -0.20 -10.90
CA GLY A 109 -7.14 -1.37 -11.12
C GLY A 109 -8.18 -1.14 -12.20
N LYS A 110 -8.84 0.00 -12.19
CA LYS A 110 -9.80 0.39 -13.23
C LYS A 110 -9.14 0.53 -14.60
N LEU A 111 -7.93 1.10 -14.64
CA LEU A 111 -7.17 1.23 -15.88
C LEU A 111 -6.76 -0.14 -16.42
N SER A 112 -6.30 -1.03 -15.56
CA SER A 112 -5.98 -2.41 -15.96
C SER A 112 -7.22 -3.14 -16.51
N LEU A 113 -8.38 -2.94 -15.87
CA LEU A 113 -9.65 -3.48 -16.34
C LEU A 113 -9.95 -3.07 -17.78
N ILE A 114 -9.72 -1.81 -18.14
CA ILE A 114 -9.96 -1.30 -19.48
C ILE A 114 -9.08 -2.04 -20.52
N HIS A 115 -7.87 -2.42 -20.13
CA HIS A 115 -6.93 -3.10 -21.02
C HIS A 115 -7.11 -4.62 -21.08
N ILE A 116 -7.93 -5.17 -20.21
CA ILE A 116 -8.29 -6.57 -20.23
C ILE A 116 -9.45 -6.81 -21.23
#